data_83d1526f86aafc1c311df1e8c8749c02
#
_entry.id   83d1526f86aafc1c311df1e8c8749c02
#
_cell.length_a   1.000
_cell.length_b   1.000
_cell.length_c   1.000
_cell.angle_alpha   90.00
_cell.angle_beta   90.00
_cell.angle_gamma   90.00
#
_symmetry.space_group_name_H-M   'P 1'
#
loop_
_entity.id
_entity.type
_entity.pdbx_description
1 polymer ?
#
loop_
_entity_poly.entity_id
_entity_poly.type
_entity_poly.pdbx_seq_one_letter_code
_entity_poly.pdbx_strand_id
1 'polypeptide(L)'
;MTIATAERYAEMLDAARRGGYAYPAINVTSSQTLNAALQGFADAESDGIIQVSVGGAAYFSGQGVNDRVTGSLAFAAFAHEVAKRYPHITVALHTDHCAKQYLDGWVRPLLDMEADEVAHGREPMFQSHMWDGSTVPLLSLIHISEPTRRSYIS
;
A
#
# COMPACT_ATOMS: atom_id res chain seq x y z
N MET A 1 9.68 14.38 -1.95
CA MET A 1 9.85 12.96 -1.53
C MET A 1 9.02 12.13 -2.50
N THR A 2 9.59 11.14 -3.17
CA THR A 2 8.90 10.40 -4.26
C THR A 2 7.84 9.43 -3.73
N ILE A 3 8.09 8.77 -2.58
CA ILE A 3 7.01 8.05 -1.88
C ILE A 3 6.19 9.07 -1.10
N ALA A 4 4.87 9.02 -1.28
CA ALA A 4 3.94 9.96 -0.67
C ALA A 4 3.97 9.87 0.87
N THR A 5 3.83 11.01 1.54
CA THR A 5 3.38 11.03 2.94
C THR A 5 1.87 10.78 3.00
N ALA A 6 1.32 10.57 4.19
CA ALA A 6 -0.12 10.41 4.37
C ALA A 6 -0.90 11.64 3.82
N GLU A 7 -0.42 12.86 4.10
CA GLU A 7 -1.03 14.10 3.60
C GLU A 7 -0.94 14.19 2.07
N ARG A 8 0.24 13.87 1.51
CA ARG A 8 0.43 13.92 0.06
C ARG A 8 -0.45 12.89 -0.65
N TYR A 9 -0.65 11.72 -0.07
CA TYR A 9 -1.58 10.72 -0.63
C TYR A 9 -3.02 11.22 -0.60
N ALA A 10 -3.46 11.86 0.49
CA ALA A 10 -4.77 12.48 0.56
C ALA A 10 -4.95 13.57 -0.51
N GLU A 11 -3.94 14.42 -0.73
CA GLU A 11 -3.94 15.41 -1.80
C GLU A 11 -4.07 14.79 -3.20
N MET A 12 -3.35 13.67 -3.47
CA MET A 12 -3.46 12.92 -4.71
C MET A 12 -4.91 12.44 -4.93
N LEU A 13 -5.51 11.79 -3.94
CA LEU A 13 -6.90 11.30 -4.02
C LEU A 13 -7.90 12.44 -4.25
N ASP A 14 -7.73 13.56 -3.56
CA ASP A 14 -8.57 14.75 -3.75
C ASP A 14 -8.40 15.36 -5.15
N ALA A 15 -7.19 15.39 -5.68
CA ALA A 15 -6.93 15.85 -7.04
C ALA A 15 -7.62 14.95 -8.08
N ALA A 16 -7.50 13.63 -7.93
CA ALA A 16 -8.18 12.66 -8.77
C ALA A 16 -9.70 12.83 -8.74
N ARG A 17 -10.27 12.99 -7.54
CA ARG A 17 -11.71 13.24 -7.36
C ARG A 17 -12.18 14.52 -8.04
N ARG A 18 -11.45 15.62 -7.85
CA ARG A 18 -11.78 16.91 -8.49
C ARG A 18 -11.60 16.90 -9.99
N GLY A 19 -10.57 16.21 -10.47
CA GLY A 19 -10.23 16.10 -11.89
C GLY A 19 -11.04 15.04 -12.64
N GLY A 20 -11.78 14.18 -11.95
CA GLY A 20 -12.57 13.11 -12.59
C GLY A 20 -11.69 12.01 -13.21
N TYR A 21 -10.52 11.73 -12.65
CA TYR A 21 -9.60 10.68 -13.09
C TYR A 21 -9.23 9.72 -11.97
N ALA A 22 -8.59 8.61 -12.31
CA ALA A 22 -8.02 7.66 -11.36
C ALA A 22 -6.52 7.49 -11.62
N TYR A 23 -5.75 7.29 -10.55
CA TYR A 23 -4.36 6.87 -10.69
C TYR A 23 -4.26 5.41 -11.09
N PRO A 24 -3.32 5.03 -11.97
CA PRO A 24 -3.03 3.62 -12.18
C PRO A 24 -2.46 3.02 -10.91
N ALA A 25 -2.95 1.82 -10.56
CA ALA A 25 -2.47 1.02 -9.43
C ALA A 25 -1.86 -0.28 -9.97
N ILE A 26 -0.54 -0.42 -9.88
CA ILE A 26 0.21 -1.48 -10.53
C ILE A 26 0.70 -2.51 -9.52
N ASN A 27 0.21 -3.75 -9.64
CA ASN A 27 0.71 -4.89 -8.87
C ASN A 27 2.12 -5.28 -9.33
N VAL A 28 3.04 -5.39 -8.36
CA VAL A 28 4.41 -5.82 -8.62
C VAL A 28 4.75 -7.05 -7.76
N THR A 29 5.67 -7.87 -8.25
CA THR A 29 6.07 -9.13 -7.59
C THR A 29 7.57 -9.27 -7.43
N SER A 30 8.35 -8.34 -7.98
CA SER A 30 9.81 -8.42 -7.97
C SER A 30 10.44 -7.05 -8.12
N SER A 31 11.75 -6.96 -7.86
CA SER A 31 12.54 -5.76 -8.12
C SER A 31 12.44 -5.28 -9.58
N GLN A 32 12.36 -6.21 -10.53
CA GLN A 32 12.24 -5.89 -11.95
C GLN A 32 10.89 -5.23 -12.28
N THR A 33 9.80 -5.82 -11.81
CA THR A 33 8.45 -5.26 -12.06
C THR A 33 8.24 -3.94 -11.34
N LEU A 34 8.82 -3.76 -10.14
CA LEU A 34 8.78 -2.49 -9.43
C LEU A 34 9.56 -1.40 -10.18
N ASN A 35 10.78 -1.69 -10.65
CA ASN A 35 11.56 -0.74 -11.45
C ASN A 35 10.81 -0.37 -12.75
N ALA A 36 10.21 -1.35 -13.43
CA ALA A 36 9.45 -1.10 -14.65
C ALA A 36 8.23 -0.19 -14.39
N ALA A 37 7.52 -0.39 -13.26
CA ALA A 37 6.39 0.47 -12.90
C ALA A 37 6.85 1.90 -12.60
N LEU A 38 7.92 2.09 -11.83
CA LEU A 38 8.48 3.42 -11.53
C LEU A 38 8.95 4.12 -12.80
N GLN A 39 9.65 3.41 -13.69
CA GLN A 39 10.10 3.95 -14.97
C GLN A 39 8.89 4.37 -15.83
N GLY A 40 7.86 3.52 -15.90
CA GLY A 40 6.65 3.82 -16.67
C GLY A 40 5.92 5.07 -16.17
N PHE A 41 5.80 5.26 -14.85
CA PHE A 41 5.24 6.48 -14.28
C PHE A 41 6.10 7.70 -14.59
N ALA A 42 7.43 7.56 -14.49
CA ALA A 42 8.36 8.63 -14.80
C ALA A 42 8.31 9.04 -16.29
N ASP A 43 8.28 8.07 -17.19
CA ASP A 43 8.19 8.31 -18.64
C ASP A 43 6.85 8.96 -19.03
N ALA A 44 5.78 8.63 -18.29
CA ALA A 44 4.46 9.23 -18.48
C ALA A 44 4.28 10.58 -17.77
N GLU A 45 5.28 11.02 -16.98
CA GLU A 45 5.19 12.20 -16.09
C GLU A 45 3.94 12.13 -15.19
N SER A 46 3.60 10.93 -14.70
CA SER A 46 2.38 10.66 -13.95
C SER A 46 2.68 10.15 -12.56
N ASP A 47 1.96 10.67 -11.58
CA ASP A 47 1.86 10.05 -10.25
C ASP A 47 1.12 8.70 -10.36
N GLY A 48 1.33 7.80 -9.38
CA GLY A 48 0.68 6.49 -9.42
C GLY A 48 0.69 5.75 -8.09
N ILE A 49 0.17 4.53 -8.10
CA ILE A 49 0.14 3.63 -6.95
C ILE A 49 0.88 2.35 -7.33
N ILE A 50 1.82 1.92 -6.51
CA ILE A 50 2.47 0.61 -6.62
C ILE A 50 1.98 -0.26 -5.49
N GLN A 51 1.56 -1.46 -5.81
CA GLN A 51 0.90 -2.32 -4.83
C GLN A 51 1.42 -3.77 -4.87
N VAL A 52 1.23 -4.46 -3.74
CA VAL A 52 1.49 -5.89 -3.62
C VAL A 52 0.22 -6.62 -3.20
N SER A 53 -0.10 -7.70 -3.89
CA SER A 53 -1.15 -8.63 -3.49
C SER A 53 -0.63 -9.65 -2.48
N VAL A 54 -1.53 -10.46 -1.92
CA VAL A 54 -1.21 -11.59 -1.03
C VAL A 54 -0.10 -12.48 -1.60
N GLY A 55 -0.22 -12.85 -2.88
CA GLY A 55 0.78 -13.69 -3.57
C GLY A 55 2.05 -12.92 -3.91
N GLY A 56 1.92 -11.66 -4.34
CA GLY A 56 3.06 -10.80 -4.64
C GLY A 56 3.93 -10.55 -3.42
N ALA A 57 3.33 -10.28 -2.27
CA ALA A 57 4.04 -10.10 -1.00
C ALA A 57 4.81 -11.38 -0.61
N ALA A 58 4.15 -12.54 -0.62
CA ALA A 58 4.81 -13.81 -0.33
C ALA A 58 5.98 -14.08 -1.29
N TYR A 59 5.79 -13.84 -2.59
CA TYR A 59 6.83 -14.03 -3.60
C TYR A 59 8.02 -13.08 -3.40
N PHE A 60 7.76 -11.83 -2.99
CA PHE A 60 8.80 -10.82 -2.75
C PHE A 60 9.75 -11.22 -1.60
N SER A 61 9.29 -12.01 -0.63
CA SER A 61 10.15 -12.56 0.42
C SER A 61 11.10 -13.67 -0.07
N GLY A 62 10.90 -14.17 -1.28
CA GLY A 62 11.61 -15.32 -1.83
C GLY A 62 11.00 -16.68 -1.44
N GLN A 63 11.21 -17.67 -2.28
CA GLN A 63 10.59 -19.00 -2.14
C GLN A 63 10.97 -19.73 -0.84
N GLY A 64 12.18 -19.48 -0.31
CA GLY A 64 12.64 -20.13 0.92
C GLY A 64 11.99 -19.57 2.19
N VAL A 65 11.60 -18.28 2.18
CA VAL A 65 10.93 -17.59 3.31
C VAL A 65 9.41 -17.68 3.17
N ASN A 66 8.87 -17.34 2.00
CA ASN A 66 7.46 -17.40 1.67
C ASN A 66 6.54 -16.74 2.72
N ASP A 67 6.94 -15.58 3.22
CA ASP A 67 6.25 -14.83 4.27
C ASP A 67 5.77 -13.47 3.75
N ARG A 68 4.49 -13.17 3.96
CA ARG A 68 3.83 -11.97 3.41
C ARG A 68 4.27 -10.69 4.10
N VAL A 69 4.48 -10.74 5.40
CA VAL A 69 4.93 -9.57 6.18
C VAL A 69 6.34 -9.21 5.77
N THR A 70 7.26 -10.18 5.82
CA THR A 70 8.65 -10.01 5.37
C THR A 70 8.73 -9.49 3.92
N GLY A 71 7.92 -10.07 3.02
CA GLY A 71 7.91 -9.64 1.62
C GLY A 71 7.36 -8.23 1.42
N SER A 72 6.33 -7.83 2.19
CA SER A 72 5.82 -6.46 2.16
C SER A 72 6.85 -5.45 2.68
N LEU A 73 7.56 -5.77 3.75
CA LEU A 73 8.63 -4.93 4.28
C LEU A 73 9.80 -4.80 3.30
N ALA A 74 10.21 -5.91 2.68
CA ALA A 74 11.25 -5.90 1.65
C ALA A 74 10.83 -5.08 0.42
N PHE A 75 9.59 -5.25 -0.03
CA PHE A 75 8.99 -4.46 -1.11
C PHE A 75 9.01 -2.96 -0.78
N ALA A 76 8.49 -2.57 0.39
CA ALA A 76 8.42 -1.16 0.80
C ALA A 76 9.82 -0.55 0.90
N ALA A 77 10.76 -1.22 1.57
CA ALA A 77 12.14 -0.74 1.70
C ALA A 77 12.81 -0.55 0.33
N PHE A 78 12.64 -1.52 -0.58
CA PHE A 78 13.18 -1.43 -1.94
C PHE A 78 12.51 -0.29 -2.73
N ALA A 79 11.19 -0.14 -2.64
CA ALA A 79 10.45 0.94 -3.30
C ALA A 79 10.91 2.32 -2.82
N HIS A 80 11.04 2.52 -1.50
CA HIS A 80 11.52 3.76 -0.91
C HIS A 80 12.92 4.14 -1.39
N GLU A 81 13.80 3.15 -1.59
CA GLU A 81 15.16 3.41 -2.06
C GLU A 81 15.20 3.75 -3.56
N VAL A 82 14.56 2.92 -4.39
CA VAL A 82 14.60 3.10 -5.85
C VAL A 82 13.84 4.35 -6.30
N ALA A 83 12.70 4.65 -5.65
CA ALA A 83 11.90 5.82 -5.98
C ALA A 83 12.66 7.15 -5.88
N LYS A 84 13.73 7.23 -5.07
CA LYS A 84 14.59 8.42 -4.99
C LYS A 84 15.22 8.80 -6.33
N ARG A 85 15.29 7.90 -7.29
CA ARG A 85 15.80 8.14 -8.64
C ARG A 85 14.80 8.89 -9.54
N TYR A 86 13.54 9.00 -9.10
CA TYR A 86 12.44 9.60 -9.87
C TYR A 86 11.80 10.78 -9.10
N PRO A 87 12.56 11.87 -8.82
CA PRO A 87 12.11 12.94 -7.92
C PRO A 87 10.94 13.78 -8.47
N HIS A 88 10.58 13.61 -9.73
CA HIS A 88 9.54 14.38 -10.42
C HIS A 88 8.15 13.73 -10.41
N ILE A 89 8.04 12.53 -9.87
CA ILE A 89 6.76 11.84 -9.67
C ILE A 89 6.50 11.56 -8.20
N THR A 90 5.24 11.35 -7.83
CA THR A 90 4.82 10.90 -6.50
C THR A 90 4.16 9.53 -6.63
N VAL A 91 4.57 8.60 -5.77
CA VAL A 91 4.05 7.23 -5.77
C VAL A 91 3.57 6.87 -4.38
N ALA A 92 2.36 6.29 -4.27
CA ALA A 92 1.86 5.70 -3.04
C ALA A 92 2.09 4.18 -3.05
N LEU A 93 2.35 3.60 -1.89
CA LEU A 93 2.44 2.15 -1.71
C LEU A 93 1.14 1.61 -1.10
N HIS A 94 0.69 0.47 -1.59
CA HIS A 94 -0.59 -0.12 -1.22
C HIS A 94 -0.50 -1.64 -1.07
N THR A 95 -1.24 -2.22 -0.12
CA THR A 95 -1.50 -3.67 -0.09
C THR A 95 -2.86 -3.97 -0.69
N ASP A 96 -2.87 -4.87 -1.67
CA ASP A 96 -4.01 -5.13 -2.53
C ASP A 96 -4.73 -6.43 -2.17
N HIS A 97 -6.07 -6.36 -2.04
CA HIS A 97 -6.97 -7.50 -1.84
C HIS A 97 -6.60 -8.45 -0.68
N CYS A 98 -6.55 -7.93 0.55
CA CYS A 98 -6.38 -8.77 1.74
C CYS A 98 -7.70 -9.46 2.11
N ALA A 99 -7.91 -10.70 1.69
CA ALA A 99 -9.07 -11.48 2.12
C ALA A 99 -9.02 -11.75 3.64
N LYS A 100 -10.20 -11.93 4.26
CA LYS A 100 -10.37 -12.08 5.72
C LYS A 100 -9.38 -13.07 6.35
N GLN A 101 -9.13 -14.19 5.70
CA GLN A 101 -8.24 -15.25 6.20
C GLN A 101 -6.76 -14.82 6.31
N TYR A 102 -6.36 -13.75 5.65
CA TYR A 102 -4.98 -13.24 5.67
C TYR A 102 -4.79 -12.01 6.56
N LEU A 103 -5.88 -11.44 7.11
CA LEU A 103 -5.80 -10.23 7.92
C LEU A 103 -4.80 -10.36 9.08
N ASP A 104 -4.97 -11.41 9.90
CA ASP A 104 -4.17 -11.59 11.11
C ASP A 104 -2.70 -11.97 10.80
N GLY A 105 -2.45 -12.64 9.67
CA GLY A 105 -1.12 -13.07 9.26
C GLY A 105 -0.43 -12.14 8.25
N TRP A 106 -1.06 -11.02 7.89
CA TRP A 106 -0.48 -10.10 6.91
C TRP A 106 -0.71 -8.63 7.24
N VAL A 107 -1.94 -8.11 7.06
CA VAL A 107 -2.18 -6.65 7.17
C VAL A 107 -2.13 -6.17 8.61
N ARG A 108 -2.66 -6.92 9.59
CA ARG A 108 -2.60 -6.51 11.00
C ARG A 108 -1.17 -6.32 11.51
N PRO A 109 -0.22 -7.26 11.31
CA PRO A 109 1.17 -7.04 11.70
C PRO A 109 1.80 -5.81 11.04
N LEU A 110 1.46 -5.51 9.78
CA LEU A 110 1.95 -4.30 9.11
C LEU A 110 1.39 -3.04 9.77
N LEU A 111 0.08 -3.01 10.05
CA LEU A 111 -0.57 -1.89 10.74
C LEU A 111 -0.02 -1.66 12.16
N ASP A 112 0.28 -2.73 12.89
CA ASP A 112 0.88 -2.64 14.23
C ASP A 112 2.28 -2.00 14.16
N MET A 113 3.10 -2.40 13.18
CA MET A 113 4.42 -1.81 12.93
C MET A 113 4.31 -0.35 12.51
N GLU A 114 3.37 -0.01 11.63
CA GLU A 114 3.16 1.36 11.16
C GLU A 114 2.63 2.27 12.28
N ALA A 115 1.77 1.75 13.14
CA ALA A 115 1.30 2.48 14.31
C ALA A 115 2.46 2.84 15.26
N ASP A 116 3.42 1.92 15.43
CA ASP A 116 4.64 2.17 16.21
C ASP A 116 5.53 3.23 15.52
N GLU A 117 5.71 3.17 14.20
CA GLU A 117 6.45 4.18 13.44
C GLU A 117 5.83 5.57 13.62
N VAL A 118 4.50 5.68 13.45
CA VAL A 118 3.76 6.94 13.61
C VAL A 118 3.85 7.47 15.05
N ALA A 119 3.76 6.59 16.05
CA ALA A 119 3.94 6.98 17.47
C ALA A 119 5.33 7.58 17.75
N HIS A 120 6.34 7.21 16.96
CA HIS A 120 7.69 7.76 17.03
C HIS A 120 7.93 8.93 16.06
N GLY A 121 6.88 9.47 15.44
CA GLY A 121 6.95 10.62 14.52
C GLY A 121 7.56 10.30 13.16
N ARG A 122 7.52 9.02 12.73
CA ARG A 122 7.94 8.58 11.40
C ARG A 122 6.73 8.36 10.49
N GLU A 123 6.95 8.42 9.20
CA GLU A 123 5.91 8.11 8.21
C GLU A 123 5.66 6.60 8.12
N PRO A 124 4.40 6.17 7.87
CA PRO A 124 4.10 4.78 7.60
C PRO A 124 4.75 4.33 6.29
N MET A 125 5.09 3.05 6.18
CA MET A 125 5.69 2.50 4.97
C MET A 125 4.71 2.44 3.80
N PHE A 126 3.44 2.16 4.10
CA PHE A 126 2.33 2.11 3.15
C PHE A 126 1.37 3.27 3.40
N GLN A 127 0.78 3.81 2.35
CA GLN A 127 -0.22 4.87 2.46
C GLN A 127 -1.63 4.34 2.54
N SER A 128 -1.85 3.07 2.19
CA SER A 128 -3.17 2.44 2.30
C SER A 128 -3.11 0.91 2.26
N HIS A 129 -4.15 0.29 2.83
CA HIS A 129 -4.35 -1.15 2.84
C HIS A 129 -5.78 -1.48 2.42
N MET A 130 -5.94 -2.48 1.56
CA MET A 130 -7.27 -2.92 1.12
C MET A 130 -7.66 -4.22 1.82
N TRP A 131 -8.67 -4.14 2.69
CA TRP A 131 -9.38 -5.34 3.12
C TRP A 131 -10.39 -5.76 2.06
N ASP A 132 -10.29 -7.02 1.60
CA ASP A 132 -11.22 -7.59 0.64
C ASP A 132 -12.37 -8.32 1.36
N GLY A 133 -13.51 -7.64 1.44
CA GLY A 133 -14.74 -8.18 2.00
C GLY A 133 -15.65 -8.86 0.98
N SER A 134 -15.22 -9.07 -0.28
CA SER A 134 -16.08 -9.59 -1.36
C SER A 134 -16.69 -10.97 -1.08
N THR A 135 -16.03 -11.78 -0.26
CA THR A 135 -16.49 -13.12 0.15
C THR A 135 -17.23 -13.14 1.48
N VAL A 136 -17.40 -11.98 2.12
CA VAL A 136 -18.03 -11.87 3.44
C VAL A 136 -19.49 -11.43 3.27
N PRO A 137 -20.48 -12.04 3.98
CA PRO A 137 -21.87 -11.59 3.92
C PRO A 137 -22.00 -10.10 4.25
N LEU A 138 -22.86 -9.38 3.53
CA LEU A 138 -23.04 -7.93 3.66
C LEU A 138 -23.29 -7.48 5.11
N LEU A 139 -24.09 -8.21 5.87
CA LEU A 139 -24.36 -7.91 7.28
C LEU A 139 -23.10 -7.99 8.15
N SER A 140 -22.15 -8.87 7.81
CA SER A 140 -20.88 -8.96 8.53
C SER A 140 -19.97 -7.77 8.23
N LEU A 141 -20.06 -7.16 7.04
CA LEU A 141 -19.30 -5.98 6.65
C LEU A 141 -19.67 -4.76 7.51
N ILE A 142 -20.95 -4.61 7.84
CA ILE A 142 -21.46 -3.52 8.67
C ILE A 142 -20.85 -3.59 10.08
N HIS A 143 -20.75 -4.78 10.66
CA HIS A 143 -20.16 -4.99 12.00
C HIS A 143 -18.63 -4.82 12.04
N ILE A 144 -17.94 -5.03 10.94
CA ILE A 144 -16.47 -4.93 10.88
C ILE A 144 -16.03 -3.48 10.62
N SER A 145 -16.79 -2.71 9.86
CA SER A 145 -16.42 -1.34 9.50
C SER A 145 -16.85 -0.27 10.53
N GLU A 146 -17.89 -0.52 11.34
CA GLU A 146 -18.35 0.44 12.33
C GLU A 146 -17.40 0.69 13.51
N PRO A 147 -16.72 -0.30 14.12
CA PRO A 147 -15.78 -0.04 15.21
C PRO A 147 -14.61 0.86 14.80
N THR A 148 -14.20 0.78 13.55
CA THR A 148 -13.07 1.59 13.03
C THR A 148 -13.45 3.07 12.89
N ARG A 149 -14.71 3.39 12.59
CA ARG A 149 -15.20 4.78 12.52
C ARG A 149 -15.28 5.45 13.89
N ARG A 150 -15.55 4.71 14.97
CA ARG A 150 -15.68 5.28 16.32
C ARG A 150 -14.35 5.60 16.99
N SER A 151 -13.25 4.98 16.59
CA SER A 151 -11.92 5.24 17.17
C SER A 151 -11.19 6.45 16.57
N TYR A 152 -11.69 7.01 15.46
CA TYR A 152 -11.08 8.18 14.80
C TYR A 152 -11.83 9.50 15.05
N ILE A 153 -12.87 9.50 15.93
CA ILE A 153 -13.70 10.70 16.24
C ILE A 153 -13.71 10.94 17.76
N SER A 154 -12.60 10.78 18.44
CA SER A 154 -12.46 11.21 19.84
C SER A 154 -11.17 12.02 20.00
#